data_fb015b303fa5e0fb4b6af65dae5f4aa6
#
_entry.id   fb015b303fa5e0fb4b6af65dae5f4aa6
#
_cell.length_a   1.000
_cell.length_b   1.000
_cell.length_c   1.000
_cell.angle_alpha   90.00
_cell.angle_beta   90.00
_cell.angle_gamma   90.00
#
_symmetry.space_group_name_H-M   'P 1'
#
loop_
_entity.id
_entity.type
_entity.pdbx_description
1 polymer ?
#
loop_
_entity_poly.entity_id
_entity_poly.type
_entity_poly.pdbx_seq_one_letter_code
_entity_poly.pdbx_strand_id
1 'polypeptide(L)'
;MNITYFNRALDAGISIRQGFEPLIKKIGETNHVESYDLPESRFTPKCILKNLLFTYKHRNKHGINHLTGGCHYILLALLGCKTVLTVHDLGFYNHKMNPIKHFIFYYFQIYLPIKFATKVIAITEKTKNEINSIVPFHREILVARHHSVDQFTYSSKEIDKKHLKLLAIGTEPHKNLETVIRAAAKILNSSLVVFKKMTDEQKDMCEKLGVSYQNKYNVPRQEVLDAYREADIVCFPSSYEGFGAITVEGQRTGRPVITTNREPMKSVAGGGAILLNNPKDDKELLAAINKILEDEEFRKSLIERGYKNSLLYSLDNCAKEHIEIYKSIK
;
A
#
# COMPACT_ATOMS: atom_id res chain seq x y z
N MET A 1 -19.23 -11.46 16.49
CA MET A 1 -18.09 -12.38 16.64
C MET A 1 -17.12 -11.81 17.67
N ASN A 2 -16.23 -12.63 18.21
CA ASN A 2 -15.21 -12.19 19.16
C ASN A 2 -13.85 -12.27 18.45
N ILE A 3 -13.19 -11.13 18.23
CA ILE A 3 -11.99 -11.02 17.39
C ILE A 3 -10.89 -10.28 18.16
N THR A 4 -9.72 -10.89 18.23
CA THR A 4 -8.54 -10.28 18.85
C THR A 4 -7.48 -10.00 17.79
N TYR A 5 -7.09 -8.74 17.64
CA TYR A 5 -6.06 -8.30 16.70
C TYR A 5 -4.69 -8.18 17.39
N PHE A 6 -3.68 -8.67 16.70
CA PHE A 6 -2.28 -8.49 17.08
C PHE A 6 -1.56 -7.64 16.04
N ASN A 7 -1.20 -6.42 16.43
CA ASN A 7 -0.51 -5.46 15.59
C ASN A 7 1.00 -5.49 15.84
N ARG A 8 1.74 -4.94 14.91
CA ARG A 8 3.17 -4.67 15.10
C ARG A 8 3.37 -3.69 16.27
N ALA A 9 4.58 -3.73 16.87
CA ALA A 9 4.97 -2.74 17.87
C ALA A 9 4.90 -1.31 17.29
N LEU A 10 4.64 -0.33 18.15
CA LEU A 10 4.38 1.07 17.78
C LEU A 10 5.52 1.71 16.99
N ASP A 11 6.76 1.32 17.28
CA ASP A 11 7.99 1.79 16.64
C ASP A 11 8.35 1.04 15.34
N ALA A 12 7.59 0.01 14.97
CA ALA A 12 7.87 -0.83 13.79
C ALA A 12 7.40 -0.24 12.44
N GLY A 13 7.04 1.05 12.39
CA GLY A 13 6.52 1.74 11.21
C GLY A 13 4.98 1.87 11.21
N ILE A 14 4.50 2.90 10.52
CA ILE A 14 3.12 3.39 10.68
C ILE A 14 2.14 2.84 9.63
N SER A 15 2.60 2.43 8.45
CA SER A 15 1.73 2.15 7.29
C SER A 15 0.69 1.04 7.52
N ILE A 16 1.11 -0.10 8.08
CA ILE A 16 0.19 -1.22 8.37
C ILE A 16 -0.85 -0.80 9.40
N ARG A 17 -0.42 -0.10 10.45
CA ARG A 17 -1.31 0.39 11.50
C ARG A 17 -2.34 1.38 10.97
N GLN A 18 -1.92 2.35 10.16
CA GLN A 18 -2.82 3.33 9.55
C GLN A 18 -3.92 2.69 8.71
N GLY A 19 -3.63 1.56 8.08
CA GLY A 19 -4.64 0.79 7.35
C GLY A 19 -5.54 -0.07 8.23
N PHE A 20 -4.99 -0.67 9.32
CA PHE A 20 -5.77 -1.57 10.16
C PHE A 20 -6.56 -0.87 11.26
N GLU A 21 -6.08 0.21 11.84
CA GLU A 21 -6.75 0.89 12.97
C GLU A 21 -8.18 1.35 12.63
N PRO A 22 -8.44 2.03 11.50
CA PRO A 22 -9.81 2.34 11.08
C PRO A 22 -10.64 1.08 10.79
N LEU A 23 -10.04 0.07 10.18
CA LEU A 23 -10.72 -1.20 9.86
C LEU A 23 -11.15 -1.94 11.14
N ILE A 24 -10.28 -2.03 12.14
CA ILE A 24 -10.57 -2.62 13.44
C ILE A 24 -11.73 -1.89 14.12
N LYS A 25 -11.70 -0.55 14.12
CA LYS A 25 -12.77 0.29 14.66
C LYS A 25 -14.10 0.02 13.93
N LYS A 26 -14.08 -0.03 12.61
CA LYS A 26 -15.28 -0.28 11.80
C LYS A 26 -15.87 -1.66 12.06
N ILE A 27 -15.05 -2.69 12.14
CA ILE A 27 -15.50 -4.05 12.48
C ILE A 27 -16.05 -4.11 13.90
N GLY A 28 -15.47 -3.32 14.80
CA GLY A 28 -15.93 -3.19 16.21
C GLY A 28 -17.32 -2.59 16.38
N GLU A 29 -17.85 -1.88 15.36
CA GLU A 29 -19.24 -1.36 15.42
C GLU A 29 -20.30 -2.49 15.53
N THR A 30 -19.98 -3.68 15.02
CA THR A 30 -20.93 -4.82 14.99
C THR A 30 -20.38 -6.10 15.63
N ASN A 31 -19.14 -6.08 16.12
CA ASN A 31 -18.47 -7.24 16.70
C ASN A 31 -17.75 -6.84 18.00
N HIS A 32 -17.50 -7.80 18.88
CA HIS A 32 -16.60 -7.57 20.01
C HIS A 32 -15.15 -7.68 19.54
N VAL A 33 -14.39 -6.61 19.72
CA VAL A 33 -13.01 -6.51 19.21
C VAL A 33 -12.06 -6.10 20.33
N GLU A 34 -10.96 -6.83 20.46
CA GLU A 34 -9.80 -6.45 21.24
C GLU A 34 -8.60 -6.21 20.29
N SER A 35 -7.72 -5.29 20.62
CA SER A 35 -6.56 -4.97 19.80
C SER A 35 -5.33 -4.74 20.66
N TYR A 36 -4.25 -5.45 20.36
CA TYR A 36 -3.01 -5.42 21.11
C TYR A 36 -1.84 -5.10 20.19
N ASP A 37 -1.01 -4.13 20.59
CA ASP A 37 0.28 -3.85 19.95
C ASP A 37 1.36 -4.71 20.62
N LEU A 38 2.22 -5.33 19.83
CA LEU A 38 3.33 -6.12 20.34
C LEU A 38 4.33 -5.26 21.10
N PRO A 39 4.93 -5.76 22.18
CA PRO A 39 5.87 -4.98 23.00
C PRO A 39 7.21 -4.70 22.33
N GLU A 40 7.63 -5.49 21.34
CA GLU A 40 8.97 -5.39 20.75
C GLU A 40 8.92 -5.39 19.20
N SER A 41 9.65 -4.45 18.60
CA SER A 41 9.78 -4.36 17.13
C SER A 41 10.99 -5.13 16.57
N ARG A 42 12.00 -5.39 17.41
CA ARG A 42 13.26 -6.00 16.98
C ARG A 42 13.13 -7.51 16.83
N PHE A 43 13.81 -8.06 15.82
CA PHE A 43 13.86 -9.50 15.56
C PHE A 43 15.09 -10.13 16.23
N THR A 44 15.15 -10.07 17.57
CA THR A 44 16.16 -10.75 18.40
C THR A 44 15.51 -11.87 19.21
N PRO A 45 16.26 -12.92 19.63
CA PRO A 45 15.69 -14.04 20.40
C PRO A 45 14.91 -13.58 21.64
N LYS A 46 15.42 -12.60 22.37
CA LYS A 46 14.77 -12.02 23.55
C LYS A 46 13.46 -11.32 23.22
N CYS A 47 13.45 -10.51 22.15
CA CYS A 47 12.25 -9.80 21.70
C CYS A 47 11.19 -10.76 21.12
N ILE A 48 11.63 -11.76 20.36
CA ILE A 48 10.76 -12.83 19.86
C ILE A 48 10.08 -13.55 21.03
N LEU A 49 10.85 -13.96 22.05
CA LEU A 49 10.28 -14.65 23.21
C LEU A 49 9.28 -13.77 23.97
N LYS A 50 9.58 -12.49 24.17
CA LYS A 50 8.63 -11.54 24.80
C LYS A 50 7.33 -11.43 24.00
N ASN A 51 7.41 -11.28 22.70
CA ASN A 51 6.23 -11.19 21.83
C ASN A 51 5.42 -12.49 21.82
N LEU A 52 6.08 -13.66 21.84
CA LEU A 52 5.38 -14.96 21.92
C LEU A 52 4.66 -15.12 23.25
N LEU A 53 5.30 -14.80 24.38
CA LEU A 53 4.68 -14.85 25.71
C LEU A 53 3.51 -13.86 25.82
N PHE A 54 3.68 -12.64 25.31
CA PHE A 54 2.63 -11.64 25.27
C PHE A 54 1.42 -12.12 24.45
N THR A 55 1.65 -12.62 23.24
CA THR A 55 0.59 -13.16 22.38
C THR A 55 -0.10 -14.35 23.02
N TYR A 56 0.65 -15.27 23.62
CA TYR A 56 0.07 -16.40 24.33
C TYR A 56 -0.82 -15.98 25.49
N LYS A 57 -0.45 -14.95 26.25
CA LYS A 57 -1.24 -14.40 27.37
C LYS A 57 -2.55 -13.78 26.90
N HIS A 58 -2.53 -13.06 25.76
CA HIS A 58 -3.69 -12.30 25.26
C HIS A 58 -4.46 -13.03 24.15
N ARG A 59 -4.13 -14.32 23.86
CA ARG A 59 -4.81 -15.08 22.83
C ARG A 59 -6.29 -15.32 23.14
N ASN A 60 -7.11 -15.23 22.14
CA ASN A 60 -8.51 -15.60 22.22
C ASN A 60 -8.66 -17.10 21.91
N LYS A 61 -8.96 -17.90 22.93
CA LYS A 61 -9.09 -19.35 22.78
C LYS A 61 -10.39 -19.77 22.08
N HIS A 62 -11.43 -18.96 22.15
CA HIS A 62 -12.79 -19.29 21.67
C HIS A 62 -13.22 -18.42 20.48
N GLY A 63 -12.52 -17.35 20.21
CA GLY A 63 -12.74 -16.44 19.08
C GLY A 63 -11.64 -16.51 18.03
N ILE A 64 -11.55 -15.49 17.22
CA ILE A 64 -10.60 -15.36 16.11
C ILE A 64 -9.43 -14.49 16.57
N ASN A 65 -8.22 -14.93 16.29
CA ASN A 65 -6.99 -14.16 16.46
C ASN A 65 -6.49 -13.70 15.10
N HIS A 66 -6.45 -12.39 14.85
CA HIS A 66 -6.01 -11.84 13.58
C HIS A 66 -4.65 -11.15 13.72
N LEU A 67 -3.65 -11.65 12.99
CA LEU A 67 -2.33 -11.06 12.87
C LEU A 67 -2.36 -10.08 11.70
N THR A 68 -2.22 -8.78 11.99
CA THR A 68 -2.35 -7.72 10.97
C THR A 68 -1.15 -7.59 10.04
N GLY A 69 -0.05 -8.31 10.31
CA GLY A 69 1.11 -8.44 9.43
C GLY A 69 2.44 -8.01 10.05
N GLY A 70 3.54 -8.36 9.38
CA GLY A 70 4.92 -7.98 9.73
C GLY A 70 5.57 -8.72 10.89
N CYS A 71 4.83 -9.49 11.68
CA CYS A 71 5.32 -10.27 12.82
C CYS A 71 4.69 -11.66 12.85
N HIS A 72 4.69 -12.34 11.70
CA HIS A 72 3.94 -13.58 11.47
C HIS A 72 4.36 -14.72 12.42
N TYR A 73 5.60 -14.73 12.90
CA TYR A 73 6.12 -15.74 13.83
C TYR A 73 5.32 -15.88 15.13
N ILE A 74 4.59 -14.81 15.54
CA ILE A 74 3.77 -14.89 16.75
C ILE A 74 2.61 -15.87 16.64
N LEU A 75 2.27 -16.31 15.42
CA LEU A 75 1.30 -17.36 15.18
C LEU A 75 1.65 -18.65 15.91
N LEU A 76 2.94 -18.90 16.17
CA LEU A 76 3.37 -20.07 16.96
C LEU A 76 2.82 -20.07 18.40
N ALA A 77 2.52 -18.89 18.97
CA ALA A 77 1.86 -18.77 20.26
C ALA A 77 0.34 -18.97 20.20
N LEU A 78 -0.22 -19.08 18.99
CA LEU A 78 -1.65 -19.23 18.71
C LEU A 78 -2.00 -20.62 18.14
N LEU A 79 -1.07 -21.57 18.19
CA LEU A 79 -1.34 -22.94 17.74
C LEU A 79 -2.53 -23.53 18.49
N GLY A 80 -3.47 -24.13 17.76
CA GLY A 80 -4.73 -24.65 18.30
C GLY A 80 -5.84 -23.59 18.43
N CYS A 81 -5.59 -22.31 18.15
CA CYS A 81 -6.62 -21.27 18.08
C CYS A 81 -7.04 -21.02 16.62
N LYS A 82 -8.24 -20.44 16.44
CA LYS A 82 -8.67 -19.92 15.14
C LYS A 82 -7.86 -18.67 14.80
N THR A 83 -7.13 -18.69 13.67
CA THR A 83 -6.20 -17.62 13.33
C THR A 83 -6.40 -17.12 11.91
N VAL A 84 -6.30 -15.81 11.72
CA VAL A 84 -6.22 -15.14 10.42
C VAL A 84 -4.86 -14.45 10.34
N LEU A 85 -4.16 -14.64 9.23
CA LEU A 85 -2.87 -14.02 8.97
C LEU A 85 -2.98 -13.13 7.74
N THR A 86 -2.74 -11.83 7.88
CA THR A 86 -2.61 -10.92 6.73
C THR A 86 -1.15 -10.76 6.33
N VAL A 87 -0.86 -10.98 5.04
CA VAL A 87 0.44 -10.78 4.41
C VAL A 87 0.37 -9.58 3.47
N HIS A 88 1.16 -8.55 3.74
CA HIS A 88 1.16 -7.32 2.94
C HIS A 88 2.04 -7.43 1.69
N ASP A 89 3.24 -7.94 1.85
CA ASP A 89 4.21 -8.17 0.77
C ASP A 89 5.27 -9.17 1.22
N LEU A 90 6.12 -9.55 0.30
CA LEU A 90 7.30 -10.38 0.54
C LEU A 90 8.61 -9.61 0.29
N GLY A 91 8.57 -8.26 0.38
CA GLY A 91 9.72 -7.41 0.12
C GLY A 91 10.95 -7.80 0.93
N PHE A 92 10.78 -8.08 2.22
CA PHE A 92 11.87 -8.55 3.08
C PHE A 92 12.46 -9.88 2.66
N TYR A 93 11.66 -10.80 2.12
CA TYR A 93 12.15 -12.10 1.62
C TYR A 93 13.06 -11.92 0.41
N ASN A 94 12.77 -10.94 -0.44
CA ASN A 94 13.52 -10.66 -1.67
C ASN A 94 14.82 -9.87 -1.42
N HIS A 95 15.07 -9.37 -0.21
CA HIS A 95 16.31 -8.70 0.12
C HIS A 95 17.48 -9.68 0.26
N LYS A 96 18.67 -9.27 -0.23
CA LYS A 96 19.91 -10.03 -0.03
C LYS A 96 20.22 -10.14 1.45
N MET A 97 20.06 -11.31 2.01
CA MET A 97 20.43 -11.67 3.39
C MET A 97 21.45 -12.80 3.40
N ASN A 98 22.17 -12.91 4.52
CA ASN A 98 22.97 -14.11 4.78
C ASN A 98 22.08 -15.36 4.70
N PRO A 99 22.51 -16.48 4.07
CA PRO A 99 21.69 -17.67 3.88
C PRO A 99 21.04 -18.22 5.15
N ILE A 100 21.73 -18.20 6.27
CA ILE A 100 21.18 -18.67 7.57
C ILE A 100 20.05 -17.74 8.04
N LYS A 101 20.25 -16.42 7.95
CA LYS A 101 19.22 -15.44 8.31
C LYS A 101 18.01 -15.56 7.39
N HIS A 102 18.25 -15.75 6.10
CA HIS A 102 17.20 -15.96 5.11
C HIS A 102 16.37 -17.21 5.40
N PHE A 103 17.04 -18.33 5.74
CA PHE A 103 16.38 -19.57 6.14
C PHE A 103 15.53 -19.39 7.39
N ILE A 104 16.07 -18.77 8.46
CA ILE A 104 15.32 -18.49 9.70
C ILE A 104 14.11 -17.60 9.40
N PHE A 105 14.33 -16.52 8.63
CA PHE A 105 13.24 -15.62 8.23
C PHE A 105 12.15 -16.36 7.45
N TYR A 106 12.53 -17.14 6.44
CA TYR A 106 11.60 -17.92 5.66
C TYR A 106 10.75 -18.85 6.52
N TYR A 107 11.38 -19.64 7.39
CA TYR A 107 10.66 -20.58 8.23
C TYR A 107 9.72 -19.91 9.23
N PHE A 108 10.19 -18.89 9.96
CA PHE A 108 9.43 -18.29 11.04
C PHE A 108 8.47 -17.18 10.60
N GLN A 109 8.74 -16.52 9.50
CA GLN A 109 7.88 -15.42 9.01
C GLN A 109 6.97 -15.84 7.84
N ILE A 110 7.28 -16.93 7.14
CA ILE A 110 6.53 -17.34 5.95
C ILE A 110 6.01 -18.78 6.09
N TYR A 111 6.90 -19.76 6.11
CA TYR A 111 6.52 -21.17 6.02
C TYR A 111 5.58 -21.62 7.14
N LEU A 112 6.03 -21.53 8.40
CA LEU A 112 5.24 -21.99 9.55
C LEU A 112 3.95 -21.17 9.74
N PRO A 113 3.98 -19.81 9.69
CA PRO A 113 2.76 -19.02 9.82
C PRO A 113 1.72 -19.34 8.75
N ILE A 114 2.11 -19.43 7.49
CA ILE A 114 1.19 -19.76 6.39
C ILE A 114 0.66 -21.19 6.54
N LYS A 115 1.51 -22.14 6.95
CA LYS A 115 1.12 -23.55 7.14
C LYS A 115 0.06 -23.71 8.24
N PHE A 116 0.19 -23.02 9.35
CA PHE A 116 -0.63 -23.24 10.55
C PHE A 116 -1.76 -22.23 10.75
N ALA A 117 -1.79 -21.11 10.03
CA ALA A 117 -2.93 -20.18 10.09
C ALA A 117 -4.24 -20.87 9.66
N THR A 118 -5.37 -20.57 10.28
CA THR A 118 -6.69 -21.05 9.85
C THR A 118 -7.05 -20.47 8.48
N LYS A 119 -6.87 -19.17 8.31
CA LYS A 119 -7.01 -18.47 7.02
C LYS A 119 -5.81 -17.55 6.79
N VAL A 120 -5.40 -17.43 5.52
CA VAL A 120 -4.35 -16.50 5.10
C VAL A 120 -4.96 -15.50 4.13
N ILE A 121 -4.70 -14.23 4.36
CA ILE A 121 -5.13 -13.11 3.54
C ILE A 121 -3.88 -12.47 2.91
N ALA A 122 -3.88 -12.30 1.61
CA ALA A 122 -2.97 -11.41 0.89
C ALA A 122 -3.71 -10.11 0.56
N ILE A 123 -3.01 -8.96 0.61
CA ILE A 123 -3.66 -7.68 0.29
C ILE A 123 -3.80 -7.44 -1.22
N THR A 124 -3.13 -8.24 -2.04
CA THR A 124 -3.20 -8.20 -3.52
C THR A 124 -3.06 -9.59 -4.13
N GLU A 125 -3.55 -9.78 -5.36
CA GLU A 125 -3.31 -11.01 -6.14
C GLU A 125 -1.80 -11.24 -6.39
N LYS A 126 -1.02 -10.16 -6.55
CA LYS A 126 0.45 -10.26 -6.63
C LYS A 126 1.02 -10.96 -5.40
N THR A 127 0.70 -10.47 -4.20
CA THR A 127 1.19 -11.06 -2.94
C THR A 127 0.74 -12.52 -2.79
N LYS A 128 -0.51 -12.85 -3.16
CA LYS A 128 -1.01 -14.23 -3.20
C LYS A 128 -0.18 -15.10 -4.12
N ASN A 129 0.13 -14.65 -5.33
CA ASN A 129 0.92 -15.40 -6.29
C ASN A 129 2.38 -15.56 -5.82
N GLU A 130 2.96 -14.54 -5.22
CA GLU A 130 4.30 -14.61 -4.61
C GLU A 130 4.32 -15.63 -3.47
N ILE A 131 3.33 -15.66 -2.58
CA ILE A 131 3.22 -16.68 -1.51
C ILE A 131 3.18 -18.06 -2.13
N ASN A 132 2.28 -18.30 -3.11
CA ASN A 132 2.11 -19.60 -3.75
C ASN A 132 3.37 -20.08 -4.48
N SER A 133 4.23 -19.16 -4.93
CA SER A 133 5.48 -19.51 -5.61
C SER A 133 6.60 -19.97 -4.67
N ILE A 134 6.53 -19.60 -3.38
CA ILE A 134 7.60 -19.88 -2.43
C ILE A 134 7.26 -20.92 -1.36
N VAL A 135 5.97 -21.19 -1.11
CA VAL A 135 5.58 -22.26 -0.18
C VAL A 135 5.47 -23.61 -0.92
N PRO A 136 6.04 -24.71 -0.40
CA PRO A 136 6.07 -26.00 -1.10
C PRO A 136 4.79 -26.84 -0.90
N PHE A 137 3.67 -26.21 -0.54
CA PHE A 137 2.39 -26.87 -0.30
C PHE A 137 1.24 -26.01 -0.83
N HIS A 138 0.18 -26.65 -1.27
CA HIS A 138 -1.02 -25.94 -1.68
C HIS A 138 -1.76 -25.39 -0.46
N ARG A 139 -2.07 -24.11 -0.49
CA ARG A 139 -2.87 -23.40 0.52
C ARG A 139 -3.82 -22.44 -0.17
N GLU A 140 -5.07 -22.40 0.28
CA GLU A 140 -5.99 -21.35 -0.11
C GLU A 140 -5.52 -20.03 0.48
N ILE A 141 -5.17 -19.07 -0.37
CA ILE A 141 -4.84 -17.69 0.00
C ILE A 141 -5.99 -16.82 -0.48
N LEU A 142 -6.66 -16.18 0.46
CA LEU A 142 -7.73 -15.22 0.20
C LEU A 142 -7.14 -13.86 -0.13
N VAL A 143 -7.84 -13.07 -0.93
CA VAL A 143 -7.45 -11.68 -1.16
C VAL A 143 -8.50 -10.79 -0.52
N ALA A 144 -8.08 -9.89 0.38
CA ALA A 144 -8.92 -8.85 0.91
C ALA A 144 -8.25 -7.49 0.70
N ARG A 145 -9.03 -6.53 0.22
CA ARG A 145 -8.53 -5.21 -0.10
C ARG A 145 -8.05 -4.47 1.13
N HIS A 146 -7.00 -3.70 0.94
CA HIS A 146 -6.49 -2.79 1.97
C HIS A 146 -7.20 -1.45 1.85
N HIS A 147 -7.82 -1.01 2.96
CA HIS A 147 -8.43 0.30 3.03
C HIS A 147 -7.36 1.41 2.99
N SER A 148 -7.59 2.47 2.19
CA SER A 148 -6.66 3.59 2.09
C SER A 148 -7.29 4.93 1.69
N VAL A 149 -8.59 4.98 1.38
CA VAL A 149 -9.15 6.11 0.61
C VAL A 149 -10.13 7.01 1.38
N ASP A 150 -10.58 6.64 2.59
CA ASP A 150 -11.68 7.36 3.25
C ASP A 150 -11.33 8.79 3.73
N GLN A 151 -10.05 9.09 3.87
CA GLN A 151 -9.58 10.44 4.16
C GLN A 151 -9.61 11.36 2.91
N PHE A 152 -9.73 10.76 1.72
CA PHE A 152 -9.74 11.47 0.46
C PHE A 152 -11.17 11.75 0.00
N THR A 153 -11.43 12.98 -0.38
CA THR A 153 -12.75 13.40 -0.85
C THR A 153 -12.66 13.76 -2.32
N TYR A 154 -13.62 13.31 -3.11
CA TYR A 154 -13.74 13.71 -4.50
C TYR A 154 -13.85 15.23 -4.61
N SER A 155 -13.06 15.82 -5.47
CA SER A 155 -13.14 17.22 -5.83
C SER A 155 -13.00 17.36 -7.34
N SER A 156 -14.04 17.88 -7.98
CA SER A 156 -13.92 18.23 -9.40
C SER A 156 -12.88 19.33 -9.56
N LYS A 157 -12.02 19.19 -10.56
CA LYS A 157 -11.02 20.20 -10.90
C LYS A 157 -10.81 20.21 -12.41
N GLU A 158 -10.88 21.38 -13.01
CA GLU A 158 -10.40 21.58 -14.36
C GLU A 158 -8.88 21.73 -14.36
N ILE A 159 -8.23 21.12 -15.34
CA ILE A 159 -6.77 21.19 -15.46
C ILE A 159 -6.37 22.60 -15.94
N ASP A 160 -5.50 23.25 -15.17
CA ASP A 160 -4.85 24.48 -15.61
C ASP A 160 -3.67 24.15 -16.55
N LYS A 161 -3.95 24.19 -17.85
CA LYS A 161 -2.90 23.93 -18.87
C LYS A 161 -1.77 24.98 -18.89
N LYS A 162 -2.00 26.16 -18.26
CA LYS A 162 -0.99 27.22 -18.17
C LYS A 162 -0.06 27.06 -16.99
N HIS A 163 -0.52 26.37 -15.91
CA HIS A 163 0.24 26.14 -14.70
C HIS A 163 0.01 24.72 -14.18
N LEU A 164 0.44 23.74 -14.98
CA LEU A 164 0.21 22.32 -14.70
C LEU A 164 0.90 21.88 -13.40
N LYS A 165 0.13 21.33 -12.47
CA LYS A 165 0.64 20.78 -11.20
C LYS A 165 0.72 19.26 -11.26
N LEU A 166 1.93 18.71 -11.28
CA LEU A 166 2.20 17.29 -11.17
C LEU A 166 2.46 16.91 -9.73
N LEU A 167 1.89 15.79 -9.27
CA LEU A 167 2.14 15.25 -7.93
C LEU A 167 2.90 13.93 -8.03
N ALA A 168 4.02 13.83 -7.31
CA ALA A 168 4.78 12.60 -7.11
C ALA A 168 4.96 12.32 -5.61
N ILE A 169 4.79 11.06 -5.20
CA ILE A 169 4.94 10.65 -3.80
C ILE A 169 5.94 9.51 -3.71
N GLY A 170 7.03 9.76 -2.99
CA GLY A 170 8.16 8.84 -2.84
C GLY A 170 9.37 9.27 -3.66
N THR A 171 10.53 9.10 -3.06
CA THR A 171 11.83 9.50 -3.61
C THR A 171 12.80 8.32 -3.70
N GLU A 172 12.37 7.15 -3.21
CA GLU A 172 13.16 5.92 -3.23
C GLU A 172 13.38 5.46 -4.69
N PRO A 173 14.49 4.78 -5.00
CA PRO A 173 14.87 4.42 -6.39
C PRO A 173 13.78 3.72 -7.19
N HIS A 174 12.98 2.87 -6.55
CA HIS A 174 11.89 2.15 -7.22
C HIS A 174 10.70 3.04 -7.60
N LYS A 175 10.60 4.27 -7.04
CA LYS A 175 9.54 5.24 -7.37
C LYS A 175 9.80 5.97 -8.69
N ASN A 176 11.04 5.92 -9.19
CA ASN A 176 11.46 6.53 -10.46
C ASN A 176 11.11 8.03 -10.57
N LEU A 177 11.36 8.79 -9.49
CA LEU A 177 11.11 10.24 -9.46
C LEU A 177 11.85 10.96 -10.59
N GLU A 178 13.05 10.51 -10.92
CA GLU A 178 13.88 11.06 -12.02
C GLU A 178 13.15 11.03 -13.37
N THR A 179 12.30 10.03 -13.59
CA THR A 179 11.46 9.95 -14.80
C THR A 179 10.41 11.06 -14.81
N VAL A 180 9.80 11.34 -13.63
CA VAL A 180 8.83 12.44 -13.50
C VAL A 180 9.51 13.79 -13.70
N ILE A 181 10.69 14.00 -13.13
CA ILE A 181 11.50 15.23 -13.30
C ILE A 181 11.81 15.47 -14.79
N ARG A 182 12.30 14.44 -15.51
CA ARG A 182 12.61 14.57 -16.95
C ARG A 182 11.37 14.84 -17.81
N ALA A 183 10.22 14.26 -17.46
CA ALA A 183 8.98 14.54 -18.18
C ALA A 183 8.48 15.96 -17.88
N ALA A 184 8.50 16.39 -16.63
CA ALA A 184 8.12 17.75 -16.22
C ALA A 184 8.96 18.82 -16.91
N ALA A 185 10.26 18.60 -17.07
CA ALA A 185 11.17 19.53 -17.76
C ALA A 185 10.79 19.82 -19.22
N LYS A 186 10.00 18.95 -19.84
CA LYS A 186 9.53 19.10 -21.24
C LYS A 186 8.16 19.78 -21.35
N ILE A 187 7.56 20.16 -20.22
CA ILE A 187 6.24 20.78 -20.17
C ILE A 187 6.40 22.23 -19.70
N LEU A 188 6.08 23.17 -20.58
CA LEU A 188 6.15 24.59 -20.26
C LEU A 188 5.22 24.92 -19.09
N ASN A 189 5.73 25.73 -18.15
CA ASN A 189 4.98 26.19 -16.98
C ASN A 189 4.41 25.09 -16.11
N SER A 190 5.06 23.92 -16.08
CA SER A 190 4.71 22.88 -15.11
C SER A 190 5.38 23.11 -13.75
N SER A 191 4.75 22.64 -12.68
CA SER A 191 5.32 22.55 -11.35
C SER A 191 5.18 21.14 -10.80
N LEU A 192 6.21 20.67 -10.10
CA LEU A 192 6.27 19.34 -9.52
C LEU A 192 6.21 19.41 -7.99
N VAL A 193 5.18 18.83 -7.39
CA VAL A 193 5.10 18.67 -5.93
C VAL A 193 5.56 17.26 -5.56
N VAL A 194 6.61 17.17 -4.75
CA VAL A 194 7.22 15.90 -4.33
C VAL A 194 7.07 15.71 -2.84
N PHE A 195 6.45 14.60 -2.42
CA PHE A 195 6.41 14.18 -1.04
C PHE A 195 7.48 13.13 -0.74
N LYS A 196 8.07 13.20 0.42
CA LYS A 196 9.28 12.58 0.94
C LYS A 196 10.53 13.41 0.61
N LYS A 197 11.56 13.25 1.44
CA LYS A 197 12.82 14.01 1.29
C LYS A 197 13.53 13.57 0.00
N MET A 198 13.70 14.50 -0.91
CA MET A 198 14.50 14.30 -2.12
C MET A 198 15.99 14.18 -1.78
N THR A 199 16.70 13.39 -2.57
CA THR A 199 18.16 13.37 -2.53
C THR A 199 18.73 14.65 -3.16
N ASP A 200 20.00 14.94 -2.89
CA ASP A 200 20.62 16.13 -3.47
C ASP A 200 20.77 15.98 -4.99
N GLU A 201 21.01 14.74 -5.50
CA GLU A 201 21.04 14.45 -6.93
C GLU A 201 19.70 14.71 -7.62
N GLN A 202 18.57 14.42 -6.93
CA GLN A 202 17.23 14.68 -7.46
C GLN A 202 16.93 16.17 -7.52
N LYS A 203 17.36 16.95 -6.54
CA LYS A 203 17.24 18.42 -6.53
C LYS A 203 18.11 19.05 -7.61
N ASP A 204 19.38 18.65 -7.67
CA ASP A 204 20.32 19.11 -8.73
C ASP A 204 19.77 18.81 -10.13
N MET A 205 19.11 17.69 -10.31
CA MET A 205 18.45 17.36 -11.58
C MET A 205 17.32 18.34 -11.89
N CYS A 206 16.47 18.71 -10.93
CA CYS A 206 15.42 19.71 -11.12
C CYS A 206 16.03 21.07 -11.52
N GLU A 207 17.08 21.50 -10.84
CA GLU A 207 17.76 22.80 -11.12
C GLU A 207 18.40 22.81 -12.51
N LYS A 208 19.16 21.75 -12.87
CA LYS A 208 19.80 21.62 -14.19
C LYS A 208 18.82 21.57 -15.35
N LEU A 209 17.64 21.01 -15.11
CA LEU A 209 16.59 20.88 -16.13
C LEU A 209 15.57 22.04 -16.09
N GLY A 210 15.71 23.00 -15.17
CA GLY A 210 14.80 24.14 -15.03
C GLY A 210 13.40 23.75 -14.57
N VAL A 211 13.24 22.65 -13.81
CA VAL A 211 11.95 22.21 -13.29
C VAL A 211 11.59 23.00 -12.03
N SER A 212 10.45 23.68 -12.04
CA SER A 212 9.88 24.27 -10.84
C SER A 212 9.36 23.17 -9.91
N TYR A 213 9.82 23.12 -8.67
CA TYR A 213 9.39 22.08 -7.74
C TYR A 213 9.20 22.55 -6.30
N GLN A 214 8.40 21.82 -5.56
CA GLN A 214 8.24 21.91 -4.11
C GLN A 214 8.53 20.55 -3.50
N ASN A 215 9.48 20.48 -2.56
CA ASN A 215 9.76 19.24 -1.83
C ASN A 215 9.19 19.30 -0.41
N LYS A 216 8.21 18.47 -0.10
CA LYS A 216 7.50 18.39 1.18
C LYS A 216 7.83 17.08 1.90
N TYR A 217 8.31 17.16 3.13
CA TYR A 217 8.57 15.99 3.98
C TYR A 217 8.36 16.34 5.45
N ASN A 218 8.01 15.35 6.26
CA ASN A 218 7.64 15.53 7.66
C ASN A 218 6.51 16.55 7.88
N VAL A 219 5.57 16.60 6.95
CA VAL A 219 4.42 17.50 6.96
C VAL A 219 3.19 16.83 7.57
N PRO A 220 2.23 17.60 8.09
CA PRO A 220 0.94 17.08 8.55
C PRO A 220 0.20 16.34 7.42
N ARG A 221 -0.60 15.33 7.80
CA ARG A 221 -1.40 14.56 6.83
C ARG A 221 -2.30 15.44 5.97
N GLN A 222 -2.80 16.54 6.52
CA GLN A 222 -3.65 17.49 5.81
C GLN A 222 -2.96 18.05 4.56
N GLU A 223 -1.67 18.36 4.63
CA GLU A 223 -0.92 18.86 3.46
C GLU A 223 -0.84 17.83 2.33
N VAL A 224 -0.79 16.53 2.67
CA VAL A 224 -0.85 15.47 1.66
C VAL A 224 -2.22 15.44 0.99
N LEU A 225 -3.31 15.52 1.77
CA LEU A 225 -4.67 15.55 1.24
C LEU A 225 -4.91 16.78 0.32
N ASP A 226 -4.40 17.94 0.74
CA ASP A 226 -4.51 19.18 -0.02
C ASP A 226 -3.71 19.10 -1.33
N ALA A 227 -2.52 18.51 -1.30
CA ALA A 227 -1.73 18.30 -2.51
C ALA A 227 -2.42 17.41 -3.56
N TYR A 228 -3.14 16.37 -3.13
CA TYR A 228 -3.98 15.59 -4.06
C TYR A 228 -5.12 16.44 -4.64
N ARG A 229 -5.74 17.31 -3.84
CA ARG A 229 -6.82 18.19 -4.32
C ARG A 229 -6.31 19.24 -5.31
N GLU A 230 -5.10 19.76 -5.07
CA GLU A 230 -4.48 20.78 -5.90
C GLU A 230 -3.79 20.24 -7.15
N ALA A 231 -3.39 18.99 -7.16
CA ALA A 231 -2.75 18.36 -8.30
C ALA A 231 -3.67 18.34 -9.54
N ASP A 232 -3.10 18.45 -10.72
CA ASP A 232 -3.79 18.20 -11.98
C ASP A 232 -3.62 16.74 -12.42
N ILE A 233 -2.44 16.16 -12.19
CA ILE A 233 -2.12 14.77 -12.53
C ILE A 233 -1.27 14.15 -11.41
N VAL A 234 -1.60 12.92 -11.04
CA VAL A 234 -0.79 12.11 -10.13
C VAL A 234 0.13 11.20 -10.95
N CYS A 235 1.45 11.39 -10.82
CA CYS A 235 2.47 10.62 -11.49
C CYS A 235 3.09 9.60 -10.53
N PHE A 236 2.86 8.32 -10.79
CA PHE A 236 3.32 7.23 -9.93
C PHE A 236 3.97 6.10 -10.75
N PRO A 237 5.13 6.36 -11.40
CA PRO A 237 5.82 5.38 -12.23
C PRO A 237 6.64 4.36 -11.41
N SER A 238 6.05 3.78 -10.34
CA SER A 238 6.76 2.87 -9.47
C SER A 238 7.07 1.53 -10.14
N SER A 239 8.27 1.01 -9.92
CA SER A 239 8.70 -0.30 -10.43
C SER A 239 8.29 -1.46 -9.54
N TYR A 240 8.05 -1.21 -8.24
CA TYR A 240 7.72 -2.21 -7.24
C TYR A 240 6.89 -1.62 -6.11
N GLU A 241 5.80 -2.29 -5.75
CA GLU A 241 4.95 -1.97 -4.60
C GLU A 241 4.37 -3.25 -3.97
N GLY A 242 3.99 -3.14 -2.71
CA GLY A 242 3.13 -4.13 -2.05
C GLY A 242 1.67 -3.95 -2.46
N PHE A 243 1.21 -2.68 -2.55
CA PHE A 243 -0.16 -2.32 -2.91
C PHE A 243 -0.24 -1.20 -3.95
N GLY A 244 0.40 -0.05 -3.71
CA GLY A 244 0.33 1.12 -4.59
C GLY A 244 -0.82 2.05 -4.24
N ALA A 245 -1.01 2.36 -2.96
CA ALA A 245 -2.08 3.21 -2.43
C ALA A 245 -2.24 4.54 -3.16
N ILE A 246 -1.14 5.15 -3.62
CA ILE A 246 -1.11 6.41 -4.36
C ILE A 246 -2.06 6.40 -5.56
N THR A 247 -2.20 5.24 -6.21
CA THR A 247 -3.11 5.07 -7.36
C THR A 247 -4.56 5.30 -6.94
N VAL A 248 -5.03 4.60 -5.91
CA VAL A 248 -6.43 4.71 -5.47
C VAL A 248 -6.72 6.00 -4.70
N GLU A 249 -5.70 6.59 -4.05
CA GLU A 249 -5.80 7.91 -3.42
C GLU A 249 -6.03 9.01 -4.46
N GLY A 250 -5.26 9.01 -5.56
CA GLY A 250 -5.45 9.91 -6.69
C GLY A 250 -6.82 9.72 -7.35
N GLN A 251 -7.21 8.48 -7.60
CA GLN A 251 -8.54 8.13 -8.14
C GLN A 251 -9.68 8.61 -7.25
N ARG A 252 -9.56 8.41 -5.92
CA ARG A 252 -10.57 8.84 -4.95
C ARG A 252 -10.75 10.35 -4.91
N THR A 253 -9.66 11.08 -5.11
CA THR A 253 -9.69 12.55 -5.15
C THR A 253 -10.22 13.10 -6.49
N GLY A 254 -10.42 12.23 -7.48
CA GLY A 254 -10.86 12.64 -8.84
C GLY A 254 -9.70 13.18 -9.68
N ARG A 255 -8.49 12.71 -9.44
CA ARG A 255 -7.32 13.07 -10.26
C ARG A 255 -7.07 11.99 -11.31
N PRO A 256 -6.71 12.39 -12.55
CA PRO A 256 -6.10 11.45 -13.47
C PRO A 256 -4.81 10.90 -12.90
N VAL A 257 -4.63 9.59 -12.99
CA VAL A 257 -3.46 8.88 -12.47
C VAL A 257 -2.70 8.23 -13.59
N ILE A 258 -1.38 8.35 -13.57
CA ILE A 258 -0.45 7.61 -14.42
C ILE A 258 0.37 6.70 -13.52
N THR A 259 0.34 5.40 -13.76
CA THR A 259 1.10 4.41 -13.01
C THR A 259 1.72 3.38 -13.95
N THR A 260 2.15 2.21 -13.49
CA THR A 260 2.87 1.24 -14.32
C THR A 260 2.03 0.02 -14.64
N ASN A 261 2.25 -0.57 -15.82
CA ASN A 261 1.68 -1.86 -16.26
C ASN A 261 2.39 -3.03 -15.56
N ARG A 262 2.49 -2.97 -14.24
CA ARG A 262 3.09 -3.98 -13.37
C ARG A 262 2.17 -4.27 -12.21
N GLU A 263 2.17 -5.52 -11.75
CA GLU A 263 1.45 -5.84 -10.52
C GLU A 263 2.20 -5.32 -9.28
N PRO A 264 1.47 -4.81 -8.28
CA PRO A 264 0.01 -4.76 -8.15
C PRO A 264 -0.64 -3.50 -8.76
N MET A 265 0.14 -2.50 -9.23
CA MET A 265 -0.39 -1.22 -9.71
C MET A 265 -1.42 -1.37 -10.81
N LYS A 266 -1.20 -2.31 -11.75
CA LYS A 266 -2.14 -2.62 -12.83
C LYS A 266 -3.51 -3.05 -12.29
N SER A 267 -3.53 -4.06 -11.42
CA SER A 267 -4.78 -4.57 -10.83
C SER A 267 -5.43 -3.55 -9.92
N VAL A 268 -4.65 -2.84 -9.10
CA VAL A 268 -5.13 -1.80 -8.18
C VAL A 268 -5.72 -0.61 -8.94
N ALA A 269 -5.18 -0.28 -10.12
CA ALA A 269 -5.72 0.79 -10.96
C ALA A 269 -7.11 0.52 -11.53
N GLY A 270 -7.51 -0.75 -11.69
CA GLY A 270 -8.86 -1.14 -12.11
C GLY A 270 -9.34 -0.48 -13.42
N GLY A 271 -8.43 -0.20 -14.37
CA GLY A 271 -8.74 0.51 -15.61
C GLY A 271 -8.93 2.03 -15.47
N GLY A 272 -8.74 2.59 -14.27
CA GLY A 272 -8.87 4.02 -13.96
C GLY A 272 -7.55 4.78 -13.91
N ALA A 273 -6.49 4.28 -14.57
CA ALA A 273 -5.21 4.97 -14.72
C ALA A 273 -4.60 4.68 -16.10
N ILE A 274 -3.70 5.55 -16.57
CA ILE A 274 -2.83 5.23 -17.70
C ILE A 274 -1.69 4.36 -17.17
N LEU A 275 -1.38 3.29 -17.89
CA LEU A 275 -0.37 2.30 -17.50
C LEU A 275 0.88 2.42 -18.38
N LEU A 276 2.01 2.77 -17.80
CA LEU A 276 3.31 2.81 -18.45
C LEU A 276 3.92 1.41 -18.51
N ASN A 277 4.42 1.00 -19.65
CA ASN A 277 5.15 -0.25 -19.81
C ASN A 277 6.58 -0.16 -19.28
N ASN A 278 7.22 0.98 -19.47
CA ASN A 278 8.54 1.26 -18.91
C ASN A 278 8.48 2.44 -17.91
N PRO A 279 8.56 2.17 -16.59
CA PRO A 279 8.51 3.21 -15.55
C PRO A 279 9.69 4.19 -15.60
N LYS A 280 10.74 3.91 -16.38
CA LYS A 280 11.93 4.76 -16.55
C LYS A 280 11.92 5.55 -17.84
N ASP A 281 10.91 5.38 -18.69
CA ASP A 281 10.78 6.09 -19.96
C ASP A 281 9.98 7.40 -19.77
N ASP A 282 10.69 8.50 -19.74
CA ASP A 282 10.09 9.83 -19.60
C ASP A 282 9.35 10.28 -20.87
N LYS A 283 9.62 9.69 -22.04
CA LYS A 283 8.85 9.97 -23.26
C LYS A 283 7.47 9.30 -23.19
N GLU A 284 7.40 8.07 -22.70
CA GLU A 284 6.13 7.37 -22.48
C GLU A 284 5.28 8.11 -21.43
N LEU A 285 5.91 8.57 -20.33
CA LEU A 285 5.22 9.38 -19.33
C LEU A 285 4.73 10.71 -19.90
N LEU A 286 5.55 11.42 -20.66
CA LEU A 286 5.16 12.67 -21.32
C LEU A 286 4.00 12.47 -22.29
N ALA A 287 4.01 11.40 -23.08
CA ALA A 287 2.91 11.05 -23.98
C ALA A 287 1.60 10.79 -23.20
N ALA A 288 1.69 10.10 -22.05
CA ALA A 288 0.55 9.88 -21.18
C ALA A 288 -0.01 11.20 -20.59
N ILE A 289 0.87 12.12 -20.17
CA ILE A 289 0.47 13.46 -19.69
C ILE A 289 -0.22 14.23 -20.82
N ASN A 290 0.37 14.29 -22.02
CA ASN A 290 -0.20 15.01 -23.16
C ASN A 290 -1.59 14.44 -23.53
N LYS A 291 -1.76 13.13 -23.52
CA LYS A 291 -3.07 12.50 -23.74
C LYS A 291 -4.15 12.99 -22.75
N ILE A 292 -3.79 13.12 -21.47
CA ILE A 292 -4.70 13.67 -20.46
C ILE A 292 -5.03 15.14 -20.74
N LEU A 293 -4.04 15.93 -21.20
CA LEU A 293 -4.21 17.35 -21.47
C LEU A 293 -5.04 17.64 -22.73
N GLU A 294 -4.85 16.84 -23.77
CA GLU A 294 -5.41 17.08 -25.10
C GLU A 294 -6.78 16.44 -25.28
N ASP A 295 -7.01 15.25 -24.73
CA ASP A 295 -8.24 14.47 -24.87
C ASP A 295 -9.11 14.60 -23.60
N GLU A 296 -10.04 15.55 -23.64
CA GLU A 296 -10.93 15.84 -22.52
C GLU A 296 -11.91 14.70 -22.23
N GLU A 297 -12.46 14.06 -23.26
CA GLU A 297 -13.40 12.94 -23.10
C GLU A 297 -12.69 11.73 -22.49
N PHE A 298 -11.51 11.40 -22.98
CA PHE A 298 -10.68 10.36 -22.40
C PHE A 298 -10.37 10.67 -20.93
N ARG A 299 -9.96 11.90 -20.62
CA ARG A 299 -9.65 12.33 -19.25
C ARG A 299 -10.85 12.17 -18.32
N LYS A 300 -12.03 12.65 -18.72
CA LYS A 300 -13.28 12.52 -17.95
C LYS A 300 -13.62 11.04 -17.69
N SER A 301 -13.55 10.22 -18.73
CA SER A 301 -13.77 8.78 -18.63
C SER A 301 -12.75 8.07 -17.73
N LEU A 302 -11.47 8.48 -17.78
CA LEU A 302 -10.41 7.94 -16.92
C LEU A 302 -10.68 8.25 -15.45
N ILE A 303 -11.05 9.50 -15.14
CA ILE A 303 -11.39 9.95 -13.78
C ILE A 303 -12.62 9.20 -13.26
N GLU A 304 -13.67 9.06 -14.06
CA GLU A 304 -14.88 8.35 -13.66
C GLU A 304 -14.61 6.88 -13.34
N ARG A 305 -13.88 6.17 -14.20
CA ARG A 305 -13.47 4.78 -13.95
C ARG A 305 -12.60 4.68 -12.69
N GLY A 306 -11.65 5.60 -12.53
CA GLY A 306 -10.79 5.66 -11.35
C GLY A 306 -11.58 5.89 -10.08
N TYR A 307 -12.50 6.83 -10.07
CA TYR A 307 -13.34 7.09 -8.91
C TYR A 307 -14.20 5.87 -8.53
N LYS A 308 -14.88 5.23 -9.50
CA LYS A 308 -15.64 4.00 -9.29
C LYS A 308 -14.76 2.88 -8.72
N ASN A 309 -13.56 2.71 -9.27
CA ASN A 309 -12.60 1.73 -8.75
C ASN A 309 -12.20 2.03 -7.30
N SER A 310 -11.96 3.30 -6.97
CA SER A 310 -11.54 3.70 -5.62
C SER A 310 -12.57 3.37 -4.53
N LEU A 311 -13.86 3.30 -4.87
CA LEU A 311 -14.93 2.93 -3.94
C LEU A 311 -14.77 1.51 -3.41
N LEU A 312 -14.16 0.61 -4.19
CA LEU A 312 -13.88 -0.76 -3.76
C LEU A 312 -12.90 -0.82 -2.57
N TYR A 313 -12.10 0.23 -2.40
CA TYR A 313 -11.10 0.36 -1.32
C TYR A 313 -11.59 1.22 -0.16
N SER A 314 -12.88 1.49 -0.09
CA SER A 314 -13.51 2.16 1.06
C SER A 314 -13.46 1.28 2.30
N LEU A 315 -13.49 1.93 3.47
CA LEU A 315 -13.48 1.26 4.76
C LEU A 315 -14.64 0.27 4.91
N ASP A 316 -15.85 0.66 4.45
CA ASP A 316 -17.04 -0.19 4.52
C ASP A 316 -16.87 -1.48 3.69
N ASN A 317 -16.36 -1.37 2.46
CA ASN A 317 -16.15 -2.52 1.60
C ASN A 317 -15.04 -3.44 2.14
N CYS A 318 -13.94 -2.86 2.60
CA CYS A 318 -12.85 -3.65 3.21
C CYS A 318 -13.32 -4.36 4.49
N ALA A 319 -14.09 -3.67 5.34
CA ALA A 319 -14.64 -4.28 6.55
C ALA A 319 -15.60 -5.43 6.22
N LYS A 320 -16.44 -5.26 5.20
CA LYS A 320 -17.36 -6.31 4.73
C LYS A 320 -16.60 -7.55 4.26
N GLU A 321 -15.57 -7.38 3.44
CA GLU A 321 -14.72 -8.49 2.98
C GLU A 321 -14.07 -9.26 4.14
N HIS A 322 -13.52 -8.55 5.13
CA HIS A 322 -12.94 -9.18 6.31
C HIS A 322 -13.96 -9.91 7.16
N ILE A 323 -15.15 -9.33 7.36
CA ILE A 323 -16.25 -9.97 8.12
C ILE A 323 -16.70 -11.26 7.43
N GLU A 324 -16.78 -11.29 6.10
CA GLU A 324 -17.12 -12.51 5.34
C GLU A 324 -16.06 -13.60 5.52
N ILE A 325 -14.78 -13.22 5.50
CA ILE A 325 -13.69 -14.16 5.80
C ILE A 325 -13.81 -14.72 7.22
N TYR A 326 -14.06 -13.87 8.22
CA TYR A 326 -14.23 -14.34 9.61
C TYR A 326 -15.42 -15.30 9.79
N LYS A 327 -16.55 -15.01 9.12
CA LYS A 327 -17.73 -15.89 9.12
C LYS A 327 -17.46 -17.25 8.50
N SER A 328 -16.51 -17.36 7.58
CA SER A 328 -16.11 -18.62 6.94
C SER A 328 -15.28 -19.54 7.84
N ILE A 329 -14.83 -19.06 9.00
CA ILE A 329 -14.04 -19.84 9.97
C ILE A 329 -14.98 -20.64 10.87
N LYS A 330 -15.05 -21.93 10.63
CA LYS A 330 -15.85 -22.89 11.41
C LYS A 330 -15.22 -23.20 12.77
#